data_6aba1d2d07915463fbc0b0c897c88fea
#
_entry.id   6aba1d2d07915463fbc0b0c897c88fea
#
_cell.length_a   1.000
_cell.length_b   1.000
_cell.length_c   1.000
_cell.angle_alpha   90.00
_cell.angle_beta   90.00
_cell.angle_gamma   90.00
#
_symmetry.space_group_name_H-M   'P 1'
#
loop_
_entity.id
_entity.type
_entity.pdbx_description
1 polymer ?
#
loop_
_entity_poly.entity_id
_entity_poly.type
_entity_poly.pdbx_seq_one_letter_code
_entity_poly.pdbx_strand_id
1 'polypeptide(L)'
;MPIVTAEVDIAAPAEKVYELAKEVESFPEFMPDVESVEVLSREGSTTKTRWVAKVKEFNRTIRWVEQDRWFDGEMRCEFEQTQGDFSLYRGIWEFRPDGKGAFVSLHLEYDYHVPLIGSLLNRVIFNKMKQNCQNMLDALKAEAEKRGGSPP
;
A
#
# COMPACT_ATOMS: atom_id res chain seq x y z
N MET A 1 -2.60 19.26 0.97
CA MET A 1 -1.88 18.00 1.02
C MET A 1 -2.48 17.02 0.03
N PRO A 2 -1.66 16.42 -0.82
CA PRO A 2 -2.19 15.49 -1.82
C PRO A 2 -2.83 14.27 -1.20
N ILE A 3 -3.95 13.87 -1.79
CA ILE A 3 -4.67 12.66 -1.39
C ILE A 3 -4.78 11.79 -2.63
N VAL A 4 -4.35 10.54 -2.49
CA VAL A 4 -4.43 9.54 -3.55
C VAL A 4 -5.43 8.47 -3.12
N THR A 5 -6.34 8.13 -4.03
CA THR A 5 -7.29 7.05 -3.82
C THR A 5 -7.13 6.05 -4.95
N ALA A 6 -7.00 4.77 -4.61
CA ALA A 6 -6.93 3.70 -5.58
C ALA A 6 -7.90 2.61 -5.17
N GLU A 7 -8.47 1.92 -6.16
CA GLU A 7 -9.51 0.91 -5.93
C GLU A 7 -9.34 -0.24 -6.91
N VAL A 8 -9.76 -1.44 -6.48
CA VAL A 8 -9.73 -2.61 -7.35
C VAL A 8 -10.77 -3.64 -6.89
N ASP A 9 -11.36 -4.33 -7.87
CA ASP A 9 -12.21 -5.50 -7.60
C ASP A 9 -11.36 -6.75 -7.75
N ILE A 10 -11.43 -7.64 -6.77
CA ILE A 10 -10.63 -8.86 -6.75
C ILE A 10 -11.57 -10.08 -6.69
N ALA A 11 -11.34 -11.05 -7.57
CA ALA A 11 -12.11 -12.28 -7.62
C ALA A 11 -11.59 -13.30 -6.61
N ALA A 12 -11.60 -12.92 -5.34
CA ALA A 12 -11.19 -13.76 -4.22
C ALA A 12 -11.93 -13.28 -2.97
N PRO A 13 -12.22 -14.18 -2.03
CA PRO A 13 -12.91 -13.78 -0.79
C PRO A 13 -12.16 -12.69 -0.04
N ALA A 14 -12.90 -11.73 0.51
CA ALA A 14 -12.31 -10.59 1.19
C ALA A 14 -11.36 -11.01 2.32
N GLU A 15 -11.72 -12.05 3.07
CA GLU A 15 -10.86 -12.54 4.16
C GLU A 15 -9.51 -13.01 3.65
N LYS A 16 -9.48 -13.67 2.50
CA LYS A 16 -8.22 -14.15 1.92
C LYS A 16 -7.36 -13.00 1.41
N VAL A 17 -8.01 -12.01 0.80
CA VAL A 17 -7.28 -10.83 0.32
C VAL A 17 -6.70 -10.06 1.51
N TYR A 18 -7.49 -9.90 2.56
CA TYR A 18 -7.05 -9.24 3.78
C TYR A 18 -5.85 -9.96 4.41
N GLU A 19 -5.92 -11.30 4.52
CA GLU A 19 -4.82 -12.07 5.07
C GLU A 19 -3.56 -11.96 4.22
N LEU A 20 -3.70 -11.95 2.89
CA LEU A 20 -2.58 -11.74 1.99
C LEU A 20 -1.95 -10.35 2.21
N ALA A 21 -2.79 -9.34 2.38
CA ALA A 21 -2.30 -7.98 2.60
C ALA A 21 -1.56 -7.84 3.93
N LYS A 22 -1.87 -8.68 4.92
CA LYS A 22 -1.14 -8.68 6.18
C LYS A 22 0.25 -9.27 6.05
N GLU A 23 0.51 -10.07 5.01
CA GLU A 23 1.81 -10.64 4.73
C GLU A 23 2.68 -9.63 3.97
N VAL A 24 2.89 -8.48 4.57
CA VAL A 24 3.57 -7.35 3.88
C VAL A 24 5.00 -7.70 3.46
N GLU A 25 5.64 -8.62 4.15
CA GLU A 25 7.01 -9.03 3.80
C GLU A 25 7.07 -9.78 2.47
N SER A 26 5.94 -10.27 1.97
CA SER A 26 5.89 -10.94 0.66
C SER A 26 5.70 -9.96 -0.50
N PHE A 27 5.34 -8.71 -0.22
CA PHE A 27 5.05 -7.73 -1.26
C PHE A 27 6.15 -7.54 -2.29
N PRO A 28 7.44 -7.51 -1.92
CA PRO A 28 8.49 -7.35 -2.94
C PRO A 28 8.53 -8.48 -3.96
N GLU A 29 7.96 -9.65 -3.63
CA GLU A 29 7.95 -10.79 -4.54
C GLU A 29 7.01 -10.60 -5.73
N PHE A 30 5.97 -9.77 -5.57
CA PHE A 30 4.99 -9.58 -6.63
C PHE A 30 4.61 -8.11 -6.88
N MET A 31 5.15 -7.17 -6.11
CA MET A 31 4.91 -5.73 -6.32
C MET A 31 6.20 -5.07 -6.80
N PRO A 32 6.30 -4.75 -8.11
CA PRO A 32 7.57 -4.24 -8.67
C PRO A 32 8.08 -2.95 -8.05
N ASP A 33 7.18 -2.09 -7.58
CA ASP A 33 7.56 -0.79 -7.02
C ASP A 33 8.02 -0.87 -5.57
N VAL A 34 7.81 -2.01 -4.92
CA VAL A 34 8.21 -2.23 -3.54
C VAL A 34 9.50 -3.04 -3.53
N GLU A 35 10.59 -2.43 -3.07
CA GLU A 35 11.89 -3.08 -3.06
C GLU A 35 12.05 -4.01 -1.86
N SER A 36 11.64 -3.54 -0.67
CA SER A 36 11.70 -4.36 0.53
C SER A 36 10.68 -3.91 1.57
N VAL A 37 10.23 -4.86 2.37
CA VAL A 37 9.39 -4.58 3.55
C VAL A 37 9.90 -5.48 4.67
N GLU A 38 10.17 -4.88 5.82
CA GLU A 38 10.65 -5.58 6.99
C GLU A 38 9.73 -5.30 8.18
N VAL A 39 9.26 -6.34 8.86
CA VAL A 39 8.48 -6.18 10.08
C VAL A 39 9.45 -5.99 11.25
N LEU A 40 9.42 -4.80 11.84
CA LEU A 40 10.31 -4.45 12.94
C LEU A 40 9.79 -4.91 14.29
N SER A 41 8.46 -4.89 14.48
CA SER A 41 7.85 -5.31 15.72
C SER A 41 6.37 -5.63 15.52
N ARG A 42 5.84 -6.46 16.42
CA ARG A 42 4.42 -6.82 16.47
C ARG A 42 3.95 -6.73 17.90
N GLU A 43 2.88 -5.99 18.12
CA GLU A 43 2.24 -5.91 19.44
C GLU A 43 0.73 -5.99 19.22
N GLY A 44 0.15 -7.18 19.50
CA GLY A 44 -1.26 -7.40 19.24
C GLY A 44 -1.57 -7.22 17.75
N SER A 45 -2.51 -6.34 17.45
CA SER A 45 -2.91 -6.04 16.07
C SER A 45 -2.13 -4.88 15.45
N THR A 46 -1.08 -4.42 16.12
CA THR A 46 -0.25 -3.32 15.63
C THR A 46 1.11 -3.84 15.20
N THR A 47 1.55 -3.46 14.00
CA THR A 47 2.88 -3.79 13.50
C THR A 47 3.62 -2.52 13.15
N LYS A 48 4.95 -2.58 13.26
CA LYS A 48 5.82 -1.51 12.80
C LYS A 48 6.63 -2.08 11.64
N THR A 49 6.58 -1.42 10.50
CA THR A 49 7.19 -1.95 9.28
C THR A 49 8.09 -0.90 8.62
N ARG A 50 9.19 -1.39 8.05
CA ARG A 50 10.13 -0.55 7.29
C ARG A 50 9.96 -0.84 5.82
N TRP A 51 9.76 0.21 5.05
CA TRP A 51 9.50 0.11 3.62
C TRP A 51 10.58 0.79 2.80
N VAL A 52 10.92 0.17 1.69
CA VAL A 52 11.79 0.76 0.68
C VAL A 52 11.07 0.63 -0.66
N ALA A 53 10.83 1.76 -1.31
CA ALA A 53 10.17 1.79 -2.61
C ALA A 53 11.05 2.52 -3.62
N LYS A 54 10.91 2.13 -4.89
CA LYS A 54 11.66 2.75 -5.98
C LYS A 54 10.75 3.54 -6.88
N VAL A 55 11.19 4.75 -7.21
CA VAL A 55 10.56 5.55 -8.25
C VAL A 55 11.56 5.61 -9.39
N LYS A 56 11.42 4.69 -10.35
CA LYS A 56 12.38 4.48 -11.43
C LYS A 56 12.59 5.72 -12.28
N GLU A 57 11.53 6.46 -12.55
CA GLU A 57 11.56 7.63 -13.43
C GLU A 57 12.45 8.73 -12.89
N PHE A 58 12.65 8.77 -11.58
CA PHE A 58 13.50 9.76 -10.93
C PHE A 58 14.78 9.15 -10.39
N ASN A 59 14.99 7.85 -10.63
CA ASN A 59 16.12 7.10 -10.07
C ASN A 59 16.24 7.38 -8.57
N ARG A 60 15.12 7.34 -7.89
CA ARG A 60 15.05 7.69 -6.46
C ARG A 60 14.51 6.54 -5.64
N THR A 61 15.12 6.34 -4.48
CA THR A 61 14.66 5.36 -3.50
C THR A 61 14.02 6.12 -2.34
N ILE A 62 12.83 5.71 -1.95
CA ILE A 62 12.10 6.33 -0.84
C ILE A 62 12.04 5.32 0.30
N ARG A 63 12.37 5.76 1.50
CA ARG A 63 12.42 4.91 2.69
C ARG A 63 11.57 5.51 3.79
N TRP A 64 10.80 4.65 4.47
CA TRP A 64 10.04 5.09 5.63
C TRP A 64 9.73 3.92 6.55
N VAL A 65 9.40 4.26 7.79
CA VAL A 65 8.89 3.32 8.77
C VAL A 65 7.48 3.77 9.12
N GLU A 66 6.56 2.83 9.12
CA GLU A 66 5.17 3.13 9.45
C GLU A 66 4.66 2.21 10.54
N GLN A 67 3.66 2.69 11.25
CA GLN A 67 2.90 1.89 12.20
C GLN A 67 1.61 1.50 11.53
N ASP A 68 1.31 0.19 11.51
CA ASP A 68 0.12 -0.36 10.88
C ASP A 68 -0.80 -0.91 11.96
N ARG A 69 -2.03 -0.43 11.99
CA ARG A 69 -3.05 -0.94 12.91
C ARG A 69 -4.08 -1.73 12.12
N TRP A 70 -4.16 -3.01 12.43
CA TRP A 70 -5.03 -3.95 11.75
C TRP A 70 -6.30 -4.16 12.54
N PHE A 71 -7.45 -3.97 11.90
CA PHE A 71 -8.77 -4.15 12.51
C PHE A 71 -9.43 -5.34 11.86
N ASP A 72 -9.15 -6.54 12.40
CA ASP A 72 -9.57 -7.79 11.77
C ASP A 72 -11.08 -7.91 11.59
N GLY A 73 -11.85 -7.47 12.58
CA GLY A 73 -13.30 -7.53 12.50
C GLY A 73 -13.89 -6.69 11.38
N GLU A 74 -13.21 -5.61 11.01
CA GLU A 74 -13.67 -4.69 9.97
C GLU A 74 -12.90 -4.85 8.68
N MET A 75 -11.86 -5.67 8.69
CA MET A 75 -10.95 -5.89 7.57
C MET A 75 -10.46 -4.56 6.99
N ARG A 76 -9.76 -3.81 7.83
CA ARG A 76 -9.11 -2.57 7.39
C ARG A 76 -7.78 -2.40 8.13
N CYS A 77 -6.91 -1.58 7.55
CA CYS A 77 -5.63 -1.26 8.15
C CYS A 77 -5.43 0.25 8.09
N GLU A 78 -5.12 0.87 9.22
CA GLU A 78 -4.74 2.27 9.26
C GLU A 78 -3.23 2.33 9.43
N PHE A 79 -2.57 3.14 8.62
CA PHE A 79 -1.12 3.25 8.69
C PHE A 79 -0.69 4.72 8.79
N GLU A 80 0.44 4.93 9.45
CA GLU A 80 1.02 6.25 9.60
C GLU A 80 2.53 6.16 9.73
N GLN A 81 3.25 7.00 8.98
CA GLN A 81 4.69 7.06 9.08
C GLN A 81 5.13 7.55 10.45
N THR A 82 6.10 6.86 11.04
CA THR A 82 6.72 7.30 12.29
C THR A 82 8.06 7.98 12.02
N GLN A 83 8.75 7.60 10.94
CA GLN A 83 9.96 8.28 10.50
C GLN A 83 10.22 7.92 9.02
N GLY A 84 10.83 8.81 8.27
CA GLY A 84 11.15 8.52 6.89
C GLY A 84 11.21 9.76 6.02
N ASP A 85 11.23 9.51 4.70
CA ASP A 85 11.45 10.54 3.69
C ASP A 85 10.27 11.46 3.46
N PHE A 86 9.07 11.07 3.89
CA PHE A 86 7.89 11.92 3.76
C PHE A 86 7.81 12.89 4.93
N SER A 87 7.22 14.07 4.69
CA SER A 87 6.84 14.97 5.77
C SER A 87 5.57 14.49 6.45
N LEU A 88 4.71 13.84 5.67
CA LEU A 88 3.47 13.23 6.13
C LEU A 88 3.21 12.01 5.26
N TYR A 89 2.78 10.91 5.87
CA TYR A 89 2.39 9.72 5.13
C TYR A 89 1.46 8.91 6.03
N ARG A 90 0.20 8.86 5.65
CA ARG A 90 -0.79 8.11 6.42
C ARG A 90 -1.96 7.73 5.53
N GLY A 91 -2.69 6.72 5.93
CA GLY A 91 -3.82 6.31 5.14
C GLY A 91 -4.56 5.13 5.71
N ILE A 92 -5.41 4.57 4.87
CA ILE A 92 -6.25 3.45 5.25
C ILE A 92 -6.46 2.51 4.07
N TRP A 93 -6.35 1.22 4.36
CA TRP A 93 -6.74 0.15 3.45
C TRP A 93 -8.05 -0.41 3.92
N GLU A 94 -9.00 -0.61 3.02
CA GLU A 94 -10.26 -1.25 3.35
C GLU A 94 -10.52 -2.42 2.40
N PHE A 95 -10.95 -3.54 2.98
CA PHE A 95 -11.20 -4.78 2.26
C PHE A 95 -12.65 -5.15 2.50
N ARG A 96 -13.50 -4.93 1.50
CA ARG A 96 -14.95 -5.14 1.64
C ARG A 96 -15.40 -6.35 0.84
N PRO A 97 -16.20 -7.23 1.45
CA PRO A 97 -16.83 -8.29 0.67
C PRO A 97 -17.76 -7.68 -0.40
N ASP A 98 -17.70 -8.22 -1.60
CA ASP A 98 -18.53 -7.78 -2.71
C ASP A 98 -18.95 -9.03 -3.48
N GLY A 99 -20.14 -9.57 -3.13
CA GLY A 99 -20.55 -10.87 -3.64
C GLY A 99 -19.59 -11.94 -3.15
N LYS A 100 -18.99 -12.67 -4.09
CA LYS A 100 -17.99 -13.70 -3.77
C LYS A 100 -16.57 -13.14 -3.80
N GLY A 101 -16.43 -11.90 -4.22
CA GLY A 101 -15.13 -11.26 -4.33
C GLY A 101 -14.89 -10.22 -3.26
N ALA A 102 -13.96 -9.34 -3.52
CA ALA A 102 -13.58 -8.28 -2.62
C ALA A 102 -13.42 -6.97 -3.37
N PHE A 103 -13.85 -5.90 -2.74
CA PHE A 103 -13.57 -4.54 -3.20
C PHE A 103 -12.53 -3.96 -2.27
N VAL A 104 -11.35 -3.63 -2.79
CA VAL A 104 -10.24 -3.13 -1.99
C VAL A 104 -9.98 -1.68 -2.36
N SER A 105 -9.88 -0.83 -1.34
CA SER A 105 -9.55 0.57 -1.54
C SER A 105 -8.35 0.95 -0.68
N LEU A 106 -7.55 1.85 -1.22
CA LEU A 106 -6.41 2.46 -0.53
C LEU A 106 -6.59 3.96 -0.61
N HIS A 107 -6.58 4.59 0.54
CA HIS A 107 -6.70 6.03 0.65
C HIS A 107 -5.42 6.54 1.33
N LEU A 108 -4.63 7.33 0.60
CA LEU A 108 -3.33 7.79 1.07
C LEU A 108 -3.26 9.30 1.08
N GLU A 109 -2.87 9.86 2.21
CA GLU A 109 -2.53 11.27 2.34
C GLU A 109 -1.03 11.37 2.55
N TYR A 110 -0.35 12.15 1.72
CA TYR A 110 1.10 12.26 1.84
C TYR A 110 1.55 13.70 1.62
N ASP A 111 2.76 13.99 2.09
CA ASP A 111 3.46 15.22 1.78
C ASP A 111 4.93 14.86 1.62
N TYR A 112 5.42 15.04 0.40
CA TYR A 112 6.80 14.73 0.06
C TYR A 112 7.47 16.01 -0.39
N HIS A 113 8.36 16.52 0.44
CA HIS A 113 9.01 17.79 0.19
C HIS A 113 10.38 17.59 -0.43
N VAL A 114 10.56 18.08 -1.63
CA VAL A 114 11.85 18.10 -2.30
C VAL A 114 12.24 19.56 -2.48
N PRO A 115 13.33 20.01 -1.84
CA PRO A 115 13.75 21.41 -1.95
C PRO A 115 14.01 21.83 -3.40
N LEU A 116 13.69 23.09 -3.72
CA LEU A 116 13.97 23.72 -5.01
C LEU A 116 13.19 23.16 -6.18
N ILE A 117 12.04 22.54 -5.91
CA ILE A 117 11.22 21.96 -6.98
C ILE A 117 9.91 22.70 -7.09
N GLY A 118 9.56 23.09 -8.32
CA GLY A 118 8.35 23.82 -8.58
C GLY A 118 7.10 22.97 -8.65
N SER A 119 5.96 23.66 -8.82
CA SER A 119 4.64 23.02 -8.86
C SER A 119 4.51 21.94 -9.93
N LEU A 120 5.25 22.08 -11.04
CA LEU A 120 5.19 21.09 -12.12
C LEU A 120 5.69 19.73 -11.63
N LEU A 121 6.78 19.69 -10.87
CA LEU A 121 7.31 18.44 -10.36
C LEU A 121 6.43 17.85 -9.26
N ASN A 122 5.78 18.70 -8.47
CA ASN A 122 4.81 18.23 -7.49
C ASN A 122 3.68 17.47 -8.17
N ARG A 123 3.24 17.93 -9.35
CA ARG A 123 2.21 17.25 -10.13
C ARG A 123 2.73 15.91 -10.65
N VAL A 124 3.98 15.87 -11.11
CA VAL A 124 4.58 14.62 -11.59
C VAL A 124 4.69 13.61 -10.45
N ILE A 125 5.11 14.06 -9.27
CA ILE A 125 5.20 13.20 -8.09
C ILE A 125 3.81 12.68 -7.72
N PHE A 126 2.80 13.53 -7.75
CA PHE A 126 1.43 13.11 -7.44
C PHE A 126 0.97 11.99 -8.40
N ASN A 127 1.21 12.18 -9.70
CA ASN A 127 0.82 11.18 -10.70
C ASN A 127 1.55 9.86 -10.46
N LYS A 128 2.82 9.90 -10.04
CA LYS A 128 3.58 8.70 -9.75
C LYS A 128 3.09 8.01 -8.48
N MET A 129 2.77 8.77 -7.45
CA MET A 129 2.21 8.21 -6.22
C MET A 129 0.89 7.51 -6.52
N LYS A 130 0.05 8.15 -7.33
CA LYS A 130 -1.23 7.57 -7.73
C LYS A 130 -1.02 6.29 -8.53
N GLN A 131 -0.09 6.30 -9.48
CA GLN A 131 0.21 5.13 -10.30
C GLN A 131 0.78 3.99 -9.44
N ASN A 132 1.67 4.29 -8.51
CA ASN A 132 2.25 3.28 -7.65
C ASN A 132 1.20 2.64 -6.73
N CYS A 133 0.28 3.44 -6.20
CA CYS A 133 -0.81 2.91 -5.40
C CYS A 133 -1.68 1.97 -6.22
N GLN A 134 -2.04 2.36 -7.44
CA GLN A 134 -2.83 1.51 -8.31
C GLN A 134 -2.06 0.23 -8.67
N ASN A 135 -0.77 0.34 -8.94
CA ASN A 135 0.06 -0.83 -9.24
C ASN A 135 0.09 -1.81 -8.07
N MET A 136 0.12 -1.32 -6.84
CA MET A 136 0.09 -2.17 -5.66
C MET A 136 -1.23 -2.95 -5.59
N LEU A 137 -2.35 -2.26 -5.83
CA LEU A 137 -3.66 -2.92 -5.80
C LEU A 137 -3.81 -3.92 -6.93
N ASP A 138 -3.33 -3.57 -8.13
CA ASP A 138 -3.39 -4.47 -9.28
C ASP A 138 -2.53 -5.71 -9.04
N ALA A 139 -1.37 -5.55 -8.42
CA ALA A 139 -0.50 -6.67 -8.08
C ALA A 139 -1.11 -7.54 -6.99
N LEU A 140 -1.75 -6.92 -6.00
CA LEU A 140 -2.47 -7.66 -4.96
C LEU A 140 -3.59 -8.50 -5.56
N LYS A 141 -4.34 -7.91 -6.50
CA LYS A 141 -5.39 -8.60 -7.24
C LYS A 141 -4.84 -9.83 -7.95
N ALA A 142 -3.79 -9.65 -8.73
CA ALA A 142 -3.21 -10.75 -9.50
C ALA A 142 -2.74 -11.87 -8.59
N GLU A 143 -2.10 -11.53 -7.49
CA GLU A 143 -1.58 -12.53 -6.56
C GLU A 143 -2.70 -13.25 -5.81
N ALA A 144 -3.72 -12.52 -5.35
CA ALA A 144 -4.84 -13.11 -4.65
C ALA A 144 -5.63 -14.07 -5.54
N GLU A 145 -5.88 -13.67 -6.79
CA GLU A 145 -6.59 -14.50 -7.74
C GLU A 145 -5.80 -15.75 -8.12
N LYS A 146 -4.48 -15.62 -8.21
CA LYS A 146 -3.61 -16.75 -8.51
C LYS A 146 -3.57 -17.75 -7.36
N ARG A 147 -3.59 -17.29 -6.11
CA ARG A 147 -3.45 -18.17 -4.94
C ARG A 147 -4.68 -19.01 -4.63
N GLY A 148 -5.77 -18.82 -5.33
CA GLY A 148 -6.94 -19.67 -5.10
C GLY A 148 -8.22 -18.93 -4.92
N GLY A 149 -8.25 -17.71 -5.38
CA GLY A 149 -9.49 -17.00 -5.51
C GLY A 149 -10.30 -17.58 -6.64
N SER A 150 -9.64 -18.13 -7.65
CA SER A 150 -10.30 -18.70 -8.79
C SER A 150 -10.73 -20.13 -8.50
N PRO A 151 -12.00 -20.44 -8.62
CA PRO A 151 -12.42 -21.85 -8.62
C PRO A 151 -11.80 -22.53 -9.83
N PRO A 152 -11.38 -23.75 -9.67
CA PRO A 152 -10.92 -24.53 -10.81
C PRO A 152 -12.03 -24.69 -11.82
#